data_dcdec4201190f654ba5067bb71617381
#
_entry.id   dcdec4201190f654ba5067bb71617381
#
_cell.length_a   1.000
_cell.length_b   1.000
_cell.length_c   1.000
_cell.angle_alpha   90.00
_cell.angle_beta   90.00
_cell.angle_gamma   90.00
#
_symmetry.space_group_name_H-M   'P 1'
#
loop_
_entity.id
_entity.type
_entity.pdbx_description
1 polymer ?
#
loop_
_entity_poly.entity_id
_entity_poly.type
_entity_poly.pdbx_seq_one_letter_code
_entity_poly.pdbx_strand_id
1 'polypeptide(L)'
;MNYWLMKSEPSAFSIDDLQQMPEQTEHWDGVRNYQARNMMRDQMKVGDEVFFYHSNCETPGIVGLMEVVRESYPDHTAFDPQSKYFDPKSSPDQPRWYMVDIKYLRHTRRILPLAELKQHEALEHMPLVRKGNRLSIMPVSPAEWNYILRLEDE
;
A
#
# COMPACT_ATOMS: atom_id res chain seq x y z
N MET A 1 13.23 7.43 8.28
CA MET A 1 11.95 7.31 7.55
C MET A 1 12.11 6.35 6.40
N ASN A 2 11.19 5.45 6.26
CA ASN A 2 11.13 4.52 5.12
C ASN A 2 10.02 4.95 4.17
N TYR A 3 10.14 4.51 2.92
CA TYR A 3 9.12 4.75 1.88
C TYR A 3 8.57 3.41 1.41
N TRP A 4 7.28 3.40 1.14
CA TRP A 4 6.55 2.19 0.77
C TRP A 4 5.61 2.44 -0.41
N LEU A 5 5.18 1.36 -1.04
CA LEU A 5 4.07 1.38 -2.00
C LEU A 5 3.09 0.32 -1.56
N MET A 6 1.82 0.69 -1.49
CA MET A 6 0.74 -0.22 -1.10
C MET A 6 -0.33 -0.24 -2.19
N LYS A 7 -0.72 -1.44 -2.60
CA LYS A 7 -1.69 -1.64 -3.69
C LYS A 7 -3.09 -1.88 -3.14
N SER A 8 -4.06 -1.27 -3.80
CA SER A 8 -5.48 -1.53 -3.54
C SER A 8 -6.24 -1.53 -4.87
N GLU A 9 -7.23 -2.41 -4.98
CA GLU A 9 -8.13 -2.40 -6.13
C GLU A 9 -9.14 -1.26 -5.92
N PRO A 10 -9.28 -0.32 -6.88
CA PRO A 10 -10.18 0.82 -6.68
C PRO A 10 -11.65 0.43 -6.52
N SER A 11 -12.06 -0.73 -7.03
CA SER A 11 -13.43 -1.23 -6.82
C SER A 11 -13.66 -1.66 -5.37
N ALA A 12 -12.60 -2.01 -4.64
CA ALA A 12 -12.69 -2.37 -3.23
C ALA A 12 -12.42 -1.16 -2.33
N PHE A 13 -11.33 -0.45 -2.57
CA PHE A 13 -10.97 0.74 -1.80
C PHE A 13 -10.03 1.63 -2.62
N SER A 14 -10.55 2.76 -3.08
CA SER A 14 -9.78 3.72 -3.89
C SER A 14 -9.17 4.82 -3.05
N ILE A 15 -8.26 5.60 -3.67
CA ILE A 15 -7.71 6.79 -3.01
C ILE A 15 -8.81 7.82 -2.72
N ASP A 16 -9.83 7.89 -3.58
CA ASP A 16 -10.98 8.78 -3.34
C ASP A 16 -11.77 8.32 -2.12
N ASP A 17 -11.90 7.00 -1.93
CA ASP A 17 -12.54 6.46 -0.73
C ASP A 17 -11.75 6.83 0.53
N LEU A 18 -10.43 6.75 0.47
CA LEU A 18 -9.58 7.13 1.60
C LEU A 18 -9.75 8.62 1.94
N GLN A 19 -9.79 9.47 0.92
CA GLN A 19 -9.97 10.92 1.09
C GLN A 19 -11.30 11.23 1.79
N GLN A 20 -12.32 10.41 1.58
CA GLN A 20 -13.65 10.59 2.16
C GLN A 20 -13.82 9.96 3.54
N MET A 21 -12.84 9.19 4.01
CA MET A 21 -12.93 8.54 5.32
C MET A 21 -12.84 9.57 6.45
N PRO A 22 -13.46 9.26 7.63
CA PRO A 22 -13.29 10.12 8.80
C PRO A 22 -11.81 10.36 9.08
N GLU A 23 -11.44 11.63 9.27
CA GLU A 23 -10.05 12.06 9.46
C GLU A 23 -9.12 11.63 8.33
N GLN A 24 -9.69 11.23 7.18
CA GLN A 24 -8.96 10.75 6.00
C GLN A 24 -8.04 9.57 6.32
N THR A 25 -8.44 8.75 7.27
CA THR A 25 -7.64 7.65 7.82
C THR A 25 -8.41 6.34 7.74
N GLU A 26 -7.72 5.25 7.42
CA GLU A 26 -8.30 3.92 7.38
C GLU A 26 -7.24 2.90 7.84
N HIS A 27 -7.72 1.81 8.42
CA HIS A 27 -6.86 0.65 8.68
C HIS A 27 -6.67 -0.12 7.37
N TRP A 28 -5.44 -0.61 7.14
CA TRP A 28 -5.11 -1.35 5.91
C TRP A 28 -5.19 -2.84 6.19
N ASP A 29 -6.41 -3.37 6.13
CA ASP A 29 -6.71 -4.77 6.44
C ASP A 29 -6.59 -5.67 5.21
N GLY A 30 -6.79 -6.96 5.43
CA GLY A 30 -6.94 -7.92 4.34
C GLY A 30 -5.64 -8.36 3.66
N VAL A 31 -4.49 -7.97 4.19
CA VAL A 31 -3.21 -8.43 3.64
C VAL A 31 -2.99 -9.89 4.05
N ARG A 32 -2.89 -10.78 3.06
CA ARG A 32 -2.82 -12.23 3.28
C ARG A 32 -1.58 -12.84 2.60
N ASN A 33 -0.48 -12.11 2.60
CA ASN A 33 0.82 -12.54 2.16
C ASN A 33 1.79 -12.35 3.32
N TYR A 34 2.53 -13.39 3.70
CA TYR A 34 3.40 -13.31 4.87
C TYR A 34 4.53 -12.30 4.71
N GLN A 35 5.08 -12.15 3.50
CA GLN A 35 6.14 -11.18 3.26
C GLN A 35 5.64 -9.76 3.45
N ALA A 36 4.48 -9.43 2.89
CA ALA A 36 3.85 -8.11 3.07
C ALA A 36 3.48 -7.87 4.54
N ARG A 37 2.91 -8.91 5.20
CA ARG A 37 2.62 -8.81 6.63
C ARG A 37 3.85 -8.49 7.45
N ASN A 38 4.98 -9.13 7.14
CA ASN A 38 6.21 -8.91 7.89
C ASN A 38 6.71 -7.46 7.73
N MET A 39 6.54 -6.87 6.54
CA MET A 39 6.88 -5.46 6.32
C MET A 39 6.05 -4.54 7.20
N MET A 40 4.73 -4.78 7.26
CA MET A 40 3.84 -3.97 8.12
C MET A 40 4.16 -4.17 9.59
N ARG A 41 4.33 -5.42 10.02
CA ARG A 41 4.52 -5.75 11.42
C ARG A 41 5.87 -5.26 11.96
N ASP A 42 6.93 -5.43 11.16
CA ASP A 42 8.30 -5.29 11.68
C ASP A 42 9.01 -4.02 11.21
N GLN A 43 8.59 -3.40 10.11
CA GLN A 43 9.37 -2.35 9.46
C GLN A 43 8.65 -1.01 9.31
N MET A 44 7.34 -1.00 9.13
CA MET A 44 6.60 0.25 8.97
C MET A 44 6.50 1.01 10.28
N LYS A 45 6.78 2.31 10.23
CA LYS A 45 6.76 3.19 11.40
C LYS A 45 5.89 4.42 11.12
N VAL A 46 5.34 4.98 12.18
CA VAL A 46 4.61 6.25 12.09
C VAL A 46 5.50 7.30 11.42
N GLY A 47 4.95 8.00 10.45
CA GLY A 47 5.67 9.01 9.68
C GLY A 47 6.23 8.50 8.35
N ASP A 48 6.27 7.19 8.14
CA ASP A 48 6.67 6.63 6.85
C ASP A 48 5.68 7.07 5.78
N GLU A 49 6.19 7.44 4.60
CA GLU A 49 5.34 7.85 3.49
C GLU A 49 5.13 6.71 2.51
N VAL A 50 3.96 6.70 1.87
CA VAL A 50 3.49 5.57 1.08
C VAL A 50 2.87 6.06 -0.21
N PHE A 51 3.27 5.46 -1.34
CA PHE A 51 2.54 5.62 -2.60
C PHE A 51 1.28 4.75 -2.56
N PHE A 52 0.14 5.37 -2.84
CA PHE A 52 -1.12 4.64 -3.04
C PHE A 52 -1.19 4.21 -4.50
N TYR A 53 -1.29 2.91 -4.72
CA TYR A 53 -1.28 2.32 -6.06
C TYR A 53 -2.61 1.62 -6.32
N HIS A 54 -3.27 1.96 -7.45
CA HIS A 54 -4.46 1.24 -7.91
C HIS A 54 -4.04 0.05 -8.75
N SER A 55 -4.47 -1.15 -8.34
CA SER A 55 -4.18 -2.40 -9.04
C SER A 55 -5.46 -3.01 -9.62
N ASN A 56 -5.30 -3.95 -10.56
CA ASN A 56 -6.40 -4.73 -11.14
C ASN A 56 -7.54 -3.83 -11.63
N CYS A 57 -7.21 -2.85 -12.47
CA CYS A 57 -8.15 -1.88 -13.00
C CYS A 57 -7.71 -1.47 -14.40
N GLU A 58 -8.49 -0.60 -15.04
CA GLU A 58 -8.23 -0.16 -16.42
C GLU A 58 -6.83 0.46 -16.57
N THR A 59 -6.43 1.32 -15.65
CA THR A 59 -5.11 1.98 -15.68
C THR A 59 -4.40 1.78 -14.34
N PRO A 60 -3.71 0.63 -14.16
CA PRO A 60 -2.95 0.43 -12.92
C PRO A 60 -1.84 1.47 -12.79
N GLY A 61 -1.67 2.03 -11.62
CA GLY A 61 -0.64 3.03 -11.40
C GLY A 61 -0.69 3.69 -10.05
N ILE A 62 0.27 4.57 -9.82
CA ILE A 62 0.34 5.39 -8.61
C ILE A 62 -0.64 6.54 -8.76
N VAL A 63 -1.50 6.74 -7.76
CA VAL A 63 -2.56 7.75 -7.80
C VAL A 63 -2.46 8.78 -6.69
N GLY A 64 -1.62 8.56 -5.69
CA GLY A 64 -1.48 9.51 -4.59
C GLY A 64 -0.48 9.08 -3.54
N LEU A 65 -0.45 9.87 -2.47
CA LEU A 65 0.42 9.68 -1.32
C LEU A 65 -0.40 9.59 -0.05
N MET A 66 0.09 8.78 0.87
CA MET A 66 -0.47 8.64 2.22
C MET A 66 0.69 8.42 3.19
N GLU A 67 0.39 8.43 4.49
CA GLU A 67 1.41 8.19 5.51
C GLU A 67 0.92 7.21 6.57
N VAL A 68 1.86 6.50 7.19
CA VAL A 68 1.55 5.61 8.31
C VAL A 68 1.32 6.48 9.54
N VAL A 69 0.14 6.33 10.16
CA VAL A 69 -0.22 7.09 11.38
C VAL A 69 -0.40 6.20 12.59
N ARG A 70 -0.43 4.88 12.42
CA ARG A 70 -0.43 3.92 13.51
C ARG A 70 0.36 2.69 13.10
N GLU A 71 1.29 2.26 13.94
CA GLU A 71 2.09 1.06 13.70
C GLU A 71 1.25 -0.20 13.86
N SER A 72 1.79 -1.33 13.45
CA SER A 72 1.05 -2.56 13.28
C SER A 72 0.31 -3.03 14.53
N TYR A 73 -0.86 -3.58 14.31
CA TYR A 73 -1.69 -4.24 15.31
C TYR A 73 -2.47 -5.37 14.61
N PRO A 74 -3.01 -6.32 15.38
CA PRO A 74 -3.69 -7.46 14.75
C PRO A 74 -4.85 -7.05 13.86
N ASP A 75 -4.93 -7.68 12.68
CA ASP A 75 -6.03 -7.48 11.73
C ASP A 75 -7.27 -8.21 12.24
N HIS A 76 -8.24 -7.45 12.75
CA HIS A 76 -9.44 -8.00 13.35
C HIS A 76 -10.36 -8.68 12.32
N THR A 77 -10.23 -8.37 11.03
CA THR A 77 -11.07 -9.01 10.01
C THR A 77 -10.75 -10.50 9.88
N ALA A 78 -9.55 -10.91 10.28
CA ALA A 78 -9.16 -12.32 10.29
C ALA A 78 -9.94 -13.14 11.32
N PHE A 79 -10.50 -12.50 12.33
CA PHE A 79 -11.25 -13.17 13.42
C PHE A 79 -12.75 -13.21 13.17
N ASP A 80 -13.24 -12.50 12.18
CA ASP A 80 -14.67 -12.34 11.89
C ASP A 80 -15.10 -13.34 10.81
N PRO A 81 -15.93 -14.34 11.16
CA PRO A 81 -16.41 -15.34 10.19
C PRO A 81 -17.23 -14.72 9.04
N GLN A 82 -17.73 -13.50 9.21
CA GLN A 82 -18.50 -12.81 8.18
C GLN A 82 -17.60 -12.03 7.21
N SER A 83 -16.32 -11.85 7.55
CA SER A 83 -15.38 -11.13 6.69
C SER A 83 -14.83 -12.04 5.58
N LYS A 84 -14.66 -11.47 4.38
CA LYS A 84 -13.99 -12.18 3.28
C LYS A 84 -12.53 -12.47 3.59
N TYR A 85 -11.96 -11.81 4.61
CA TYR A 85 -10.57 -11.99 5.04
C TYR A 85 -10.45 -12.92 6.25
N PHE A 86 -11.53 -13.59 6.62
CA PHE A 86 -11.53 -14.52 7.76
C PHE A 86 -10.48 -15.61 7.58
N ASP A 87 -9.69 -15.85 8.64
CA ASP A 87 -8.71 -16.94 8.70
C ASP A 87 -8.97 -17.73 9.98
N PRO A 88 -9.52 -18.96 9.88
CA PRO A 88 -9.84 -19.76 11.08
C PRO A 88 -8.61 -20.16 11.88
N LYS A 89 -7.40 -20.05 11.30
CA LYS A 89 -6.15 -20.37 11.99
C LYS A 89 -5.59 -19.19 12.77
N SER A 90 -6.15 -17.99 12.58
CA SER A 90 -5.74 -16.78 13.30
C SER A 90 -6.71 -16.52 14.43
N SER A 91 -6.21 -16.18 15.61
CA SER A 91 -7.04 -15.88 16.78
C SER A 91 -6.49 -14.65 17.50
N PRO A 92 -7.30 -13.99 18.34
CA PRO A 92 -6.81 -12.85 19.13
C PRO A 92 -5.61 -13.20 20.03
N ASP A 93 -5.51 -14.46 20.47
CA ASP A 93 -4.38 -14.91 21.30
C ASP A 93 -3.13 -15.21 20.47
N GLN A 94 -3.30 -15.60 19.20
CA GLN A 94 -2.22 -15.94 18.29
C GLN A 94 -2.51 -15.34 16.91
N PRO A 95 -2.43 -14.02 16.77
CA PRO A 95 -2.75 -13.39 15.50
C PRO A 95 -1.69 -13.69 14.44
N ARG A 96 -2.15 -13.99 13.23
CA ARG A 96 -1.28 -14.23 12.07
C ARG A 96 -1.14 -12.99 11.19
N TRP A 97 -2.19 -12.17 11.16
CA TRP A 97 -2.30 -11.06 10.22
C TRP A 97 -2.34 -9.74 10.97
N TYR A 98 -1.70 -8.75 10.40
CA TYR A 98 -1.55 -7.43 10.99
C TYR A 98 -1.98 -6.36 10.00
N MET A 99 -2.24 -5.18 10.49
CA MET A 99 -2.58 -4.02 9.68
C MET A 99 -1.96 -2.78 10.32
N VAL A 100 -1.84 -1.73 9.51
CA VAL A 100 -1.41 -0.41 9.97
C VAL A 100 -2.52 0.57 9.62
N ASP A 101 -2.53 1.73 10.27
CA ASP A 101 -3.41 2.82 9.86
C ASP A 101 -2.64 3.78 8.98
N ILE A 102 -3.29 4.19 7.90
CA ILE A 102 -2.73 5.13 6.95
C ILE A 102 -3.66 6.33 6.80
N LYS A 103 -3.07 7.48 6.51
CA LYS A 103 -3.80 8.72 6.32
C LYS A 103 -3.51 9.30 4.96
N TYR A 104 -4.54 9.77 4.28
CA TYR A 104 -4.45 10.46 3.00
C TYR A 104 -3.59 11.72 3.13
N LEU A 105 -2.67 11.92 2.19
CA LEU A 105 -1.90 13.16 2.08
C LEU A 105 -2.37 13.97 0.88
N ARG A 106 -2.34 13.39 -0.32
CA ARG A 106 -2.78 14.08 -1.54
C ARG A 106 -2.88 13.10 -2.70
N HIS A 107 -3.61 13.49 -3.73
CA HIS A 107 -3.51 12.82 -5.04
C HIS A 107 -2.21 13.27 -5.71
N THR A 108 -1.65 12.41 -6.57
CA THR A 108 -0.61 12.86 -7.50
C THR A 108 -1.26 13.78 -8.53
N ARG A 109 -0.45 14.65 -9.15
CA ARG A 109 -0.95 15.60 -10.14
C ARG A 109 -1.58 14.92 -11.34
N ARG A 110 -1.14 13.69 -11.62
CA ARG A 110 -1.72 12.81 -12.63
C ARG A 110 -1.50 11.37 -12.19
N ILE A 111 -2.20 10.45 -12.82
CA ILE A 111 -1.93 9.03 -12.61
C ILE A 111 -0.56 8.72 -13.21
N LEU A 112 0.25 7.96 -12.49
CA LEU A 112 1.54 7.46 -12.99
C LEU A 112 1.36 5.98 -13.34
N PRO A 113 1.02 5.67 -14.63
CA PRO A 113 0.69 4.30 -15.00
C PRO A 113 1.88 3.36 -14.89
N LEU A 114 1.61 2.10 -14.54
CA LEU A 114 2.66 1.07 -14.48
C LEU A 114 3.40 0.99 -15.82
N ALA A 115 2.69 1.08 -16.94
CA ALA A 115 3.30 1.02 -18.27
C ALA A 115 4.35 2.12 -18.46
N GLU A 116 4.08 3.33 -17.94
CA GLU A 116 5.05 4.42 -17.99
C GLU A 116 6.24 4.15 -17.06
N LEU A 117 5.97 3.71 -15.83
CA LEU A 117 7.02 3.44 -14.83
C LEU A 117 8.02 2.40 -15.36
N LYS A 118 7.54 1.41 -16.10
CA LYS A 118 8.39 0.37 -16.69
C LYS A 118 9.35 0.89 -17.75
N GLN A 119 9.11 2.07 -18.31
CA GLN A 119 9.95 2.65 -19.36
C GLN A 119 11.16 3.40 -18.79
N HIS A 120 11.22 3.60 -17.49
CA HIS A 120 12.30 4.37 -16.85
C HIS A 120 13.39 3.48 -16.30
N GLU A 121 14.59 3.60 -16.86
CA GLU A 121 15.76 2.85 -16.42
C GLU A 121 16.06 3.08 -14.94
N ALA A 122 15.83 4.30 -14.44
CA ALA A 122 16.06 4.62 -13.04
C ALA A 122 15.20 3.81 -12.07
N LEU A 123 14.11 3.18 -12.56
CA LEU A 123 13.20 2.37 -11.75
C LEU A 123 13.34 0.87 -12.03
N GLU A 124 14.33 0.46 -12.83
CA GLU A 124 14.42 -0.95 -13.30
C GLU A 124 14.57 -1.97 -12.16
N HIS A 125 15.13 -1.58 -11.05
CA HIS A 125 15.32 -2.46 -9.89
C HIS A 125 14.18 -2.40 -8.87
N MET A 126 13.22 -1.53 -9.09
CA MET A 126 12.06 -1.42 -8.21
C MET A 126 11.19 -2.67 -8.32
N PRO A 127 10.81 -3.33 -7.20
CA PRO A 127 10.00 -4.55 -7.26
C PRO A 127 8.73 -4.42 -8.09
N LEU A 128 8.09 -3.24 -8.05
CA LEU A 128 6.84 -2.98 -8.76
C LEU A 128 6.95 -3.28 -10.27
N VAL A 129 8.07 -2.90 -10.89
CA VAL A 129 8.24 -3.03 -12.35
C VAL A 129 8.81 -4.39 -12.77
N ARG A 130 9.21 -5.22 -11.82
CA ARG A 130 9.77 -6.53 -12.11
C ARG A 130 8.68 -7.50 -12.55
N LYS A 131 8.99 -8.28 -13.58
CA LYS A 131 8.08 -9.31 -14.08
C LYS A 131 7.79 -10.33 -12.98
N GLY A 132 6.51 -10.66 -12.80
CA GLY A 132 6.09 -11.69 -11.86
C GLY A 132 5.97 -11.23 -10.41
N ASN A 133 6.21 -9.95 -10.13
CA ASN A 133 6.02 -9.42 -8.78
C ASN A 133 4.52 -9.39 -8.44
N ARG A 134 4.16 -10.05 -7.32
CA ARG A 134 2.78 -10.12 -6.84
C ARG A 134 2.60 -9.52 -5.45
N LEU A 135 3.61 -8.84 -4.94
CA LEU A 135 3.52 -8.21 -3.63
C LEU A 135 2.55 -7.04 -3.68
N SER A 136 1.69 -6.95 -2.68
CA SER A 136 0.78 -5.81 -2.52
C SER A 136 1.40 -4.68 -1.70
N ILE A 137 2.52 -4.95 -1.05
CA ILE A 137 3.28 -3.97 -0.27
C ILE A 137 4.75 -4.18 -0.60
N MET A 138 5.46 -3.09 -0.84
CA MET A 138 6.88 -3.16 -1.15
C MET A 138 7.61 -1.91 -0.69
N PRO A 139 8.90 -2.03 -0.36
CA PRO A 139 9.71 -0.87 -0.04
C PRO A 139 10.03 -0.08 -1.31
N VAL A 140 10.22 1.22 -1.15
CA VAL A 140 10.65 2.13 -2.21
C VAL A 140 11.91 2.82 -1.71
N SER A 141 12.99 2.78 -2.50
CA SER A 141 14.21 3.46 -2.10
C SER A 141 14.02 4.99 -2.15
N PRO A 142 14.79 5.76 -1.36
CA PRO A 142 14.72 7.23 -1.46
C PRO A 142 14.96 7.76 -2.86
N ALA A 143 15.87 7.14 -3.62
CA ALA A 143 16.14 7.54 -5.00
C ALA A 143 14.93 7.31 -5.91
N GLU A 144 14.30 6.14 -5.78
CA GLU A 144 13.09 5.81 -6.54
C GLU A 144 11.92 6.74 -6.15
N TRP A 145 11.76 6.97 -4.85
CA TRP A 145 10.72 7.86 -4.33
C TRP A 145 10.83 9.26 -4.94
N ASN A 146 12.01 9.85 -4.87
CA ASN A 146 12.24 11.20 -5.39
C ASN A 146 12.11 11.26 -6.92
N TYR A 147 12.57 10.22 -7.61
CA TYR A 147 12.43 10.12 -9.06
C TYR A 147 10.96 10.14 -9.47
N ILE A 148 10.14 9.32 -8.82
CA ILE A 148 8.71 9.22 -9.12
C ILE A 148 8.00 10.55 -8.83
N LEU A 149 8.35 11.23 -7.74
CA LEU A 149 7.76 12.54 -7.43
C LEU A 149 8.06 13.57 -8.52
N ARG A 150 9.20 13.48 -9.18
CA ARG A 150 9.52 14.37 -10.30
C ARG A 150 8.71 14.03 -11.56
N LEU A 151 8.38 12.75 -11.75
CA LEU A 151 7.60 12.33 -12.93
C LEU A 151 6.22 12.95 -12.98
N GLU A 152 5.58 13.16 -11.82
CA GLU A 152 4.23 13.71 -11.81
C GLU A 152 4.17 15.14 -12.33
N ASP A 153 5.30 15.84 -12.39
CA ASP A 153 5.41 17.22 -12.87
C ASP A 153 5.61 17.30 -14.40
N GLU A 154 5.77 16.15 -15.03
CA GLU A 154 6.01 16.08 -16.49
C GLU A 154 4.72 15.90 -17.30
#